data_87faa8d50c7467de066673e6d63e2085
#
_entry.id   87faa8d50c7467de066673e6d63e2085
#
_cell.length_a   1.000
_cell.length_b   1.000
_cell.length_c   1.000
_cell.angle_alpha   90.00
_cell.angle_beta   90.00
_cell.angle_gamma   90.00
#
_symmetry.space_group_name_H-M   'P 1'
#
loop_
_entity.id
_entity.type
_entity.pdbx_description
1 polymer ?
#
loop_
_entity_poly.entity_id
_entity_poly.type
_entity_poly.pdbx_seq_one_letter_code
_entity_poly.pdbx_strand_id
1 'polypeptide(L)'
;MTNKEQFDKYVDRICINIERFYVEHHSRLPEVIFMSYELFCLLSYNNYGIVTYDTTDGSINTFHRVPIKVYHSNKIEYYLAESGGELN
;
A
#
# COMPACT_ATOMS: atom_id res chain seq x y z
N MET A 1 4.55 -20.13 10.18
CA MET A 1 4.52 -18.66 10.34
C MET A 1 3.13 -18.21 10.71
N THR A 2 3.01 -17.38 11.75
CA THR A 2 1.72 -16.87 12.16
C THR A 2 1.30 -15.72 11.25
N ASN A 3 0.01 -15.40 11.25
CA ASN A 3 -0.50 -14.25 10.47
C ASN A 3 0.14 -12.95 10.91
N LYS A 4 0.42 -12.81 12.21
CA LYS A 4 1.05 -11.61 12.74
C LYS A 4 2.46 -11.43 12.22
N GLU A 5 3.25 -12.50 12.20
CA GLU A 5 4.62 -12.44 11.68
C GLU A 5 4.64 -12.06 10.21
N GLN A 6 3.73 -12.63 9.44
CA GLN A 6 3.61 -12.32 8.02
C GLN A 6 3.19 -10.86 7.82
N PHE A 7 2.24 -10.40 8.63
CA PHE A 7 1.77 -9.03 8.59
C PHE A 7 2.92 -8.05 8.88
N ASP A 8 3.66 -8.27 9.97
CA ASP A 8 4.76 -7.38 10.35
C ASP A 8 5.83 -7.30 9.27
N LYS A 9 6.12 -8.44 8.64
CA LYS A 9 7.11 -8.51 7.56
C LYS A 9 6.69 -7.62 6.38
N TYR A 10 5.41 -7.69 5.99
CA TYR A 10 4.93 -6.89 4.87
C TYR A 10 4.83 -5.42 5.21
N VAL A 11 4.39 -5.08 6.42
CA VAL A 11 4.33 -3.69 6.86
C VAL A 11 5.72 -3.07 6.81
N ASP A 12 6.71 -3.73 7.39
CA ASP A 12 8.08 -3.22 7.39
C ASP A 12 8.62 -3.03 5.97
N ARG A 13 8.37 -4.00 5.11
CA ARG A 13 8.85 -3.94 3.73
C ARG A 13 8.21 -2.79 2.96
N ILE A 14 6.91 -2.60 3.13
CA ILE A 14 6.21 -1.50 2.47
C ILE A 14 6.73 -0.16 2.97
N CYS A 15 6.91 -0.01 4.27
CA CYS A 15 7.42 1.23 4.85
C CYS A 15 8.83 1.56 4.34
N ILE A 16 9.71 0.56 4.30
CA ILE A 16 11.07 0.75 3.80
C ILE A 16 11.05 1.16 2.33
N ASN A 17 10.20 0.54 1.54
CA ASN A 17 10.11 0.86 0.12
C ASN A 17 9.53 2.26 -0.12
N ILE A 18 8.58 2.69 0.70
CA ILE A 18 8.05 4.05 0.61
C ILE A 18 9.14 5.06 0.95
N GLU A 19 9.91 4.82 2.01
CA GLU A 19 11.02 5.70 2.38
C GLU A 19 12.07 5.78 1.28
N ARG A 20 12.41 4.63 0.70
CA ARG A 20 13.37 4.59 -0.40
C ARG A 20 12.86 5.37 -1.60
N PHE A 21 11.59 5.18 -1.93
CA PHE A 21 10.98 5.93 -3.02
C PHE A 21 11.06 7.44 -2.77
N TYR A 22 10.76 7.86 -1.54
CA TYR A 22 10.80 9.26 -1.16
C TYR A 22 12.20 9.86 -1.36
N VAL A 23 13.23 9.12 -0.96
CA VAL A 23 14.62 9.56 -1.12
C VAL A 23 15.01 9.61 -2.60
N GLU A 24 14.67 8.58 -3.35
CA GLU A 24 15.07 8.46 -4.76
C GLU A 24 14.31 9.42 -5.67
N HIS A 25 13.15 9.90 -5.25
CA HIS A 25 12.30 10.76 -6.07
C HIS A 25 12.20 12.19 -5.50
N HIS A 26 13.29 12.68 -4.95
CA HIS A 26 13.42 14.08 -4.50
C HIS A 26 12.32 14.49 -3.53
N SER A 27 12.13 13.69 -2.49
CA SER A 27 11.16 13.97 -1.42
C SER A 27 9.71 13.87 -1.87
N ARG A 28 9.43 13.01 -2.84
CA ARG A 28 8.07 12.75 -3.30
C ARG A 28 7.60 11.38 -2.83
N LEU A 29 6.39 11.33 -2.28
CA LEU A 29 5.76 10.06 -1.97
C LEU A 29 5.24 9.41 -3.25
N PRO A 30 5.07 8.08 -3.27
CA PRO A 30 4.41 7.42 -4.39
C PRO A 30 3.00 7.97 -4.58
N GLU A 31 2.51 8.01 -5.82
CA GLU A 31 1.14 8.42 -6.12
C GLU A 31 0.13 7.40 -5.64
N VAL A 32 0.49 6.14 -5.73
CA VAL A 32 -0.42 5.06 -5.41
C VAL A 32 0.36 3.79 -5.08
N ILE A 33 -0.22 2.97 -4.20
CA ILE A 33 0.25 1.62 -3.94
C ILE A 33 -0.74 0.67 -4.62
N PHE A 34 -0.28 -0.09 -5.59
CA PHE A 34 -1.07 -1.18 -6.15
C PHE A 34 -0.86 -2.40 -5.28
N MET A 35 -1.92 -2.92 -4.73
CA MET A 35 -1.85 -3.96 -3.71
C MET A 35 -2.80 -5.08 -4.08
N SER A 36 -2.34 -6.32 -3.97
CA SER A 36 -3.21 -7.45 -4.21
C SER A 36 -4.30 -7.50 -3.14
N TYR A 37 -5.45 -8.07 -3.51
CA TYR A 37 -6.56 -8.22 -2.57
C TYR A 37 -6.14 -8.99 -1.34
N GLU A 38 -5.32 -10.04 -1.52
CA GLU A 38 -4.82 -10.85 -0.42
C GLU A 38 -4.01 -10.02 0.58
N LEU A 39 -3.13 -9.15 0.08
CA LEU A 39 -2.36 -8.28 0.97
C LEU A 39 -3.26 -7.23 1.64
N PHE A 40 -4.19 -6.67 0.87
CA PHE A 40 -5.12 -5.69 1.43
C PHE A 40 -5.95 -6.31 2.57
N CYS A 41 -6.42 -7.54 2.41
CA CYS A 41 -7.15 -8.23 3.45
C CYS A 41 -6.28 -8.48 4.68
N LEU A 42 -5.02 -8.86 4.48
CA LEU A 42 -4.09 -9.07 5.58
C LEU A 42 -3.91 -7.82 6.41
N LEU A 43 -3.69 -6.68 5.75
CA LEU A 43 -3.52 -5.40 6.44
C LEU A 43 -4.81 -4.95 7.12
N SER A 44 -5.94 -5.10 6.44
CA SER A 44 -7.24 -4.70 6.98
C SER A 44 -7.64 -5.55 8.18
N TYR A 45 -7.37 -6.85 8.11
CA TYR A 45 -7.70 -7.77 9.19
C TYR A 45 -6.97 -7.38 10.47
N ASN A 46 -5.74 -6.94 10.37
CA ASN A 46 -4.95 -6.53 11.52
C ASN A 46 -5.23 -5.08 11.94
N ASN A 47 -6.07 -4.40 11.18
CA ASN A 47 -6.54 -3.04 11.50
C ASN A 47 -5.38 -2.08 11.76
N TYR A 48 -4.38 -2.12 10.92
CA TYR A 48 -3.18 -1.33 11.10
C TYR A 48 -2.68 -0.78 9.78
N GLY A 49 -2.37 0.50 9.79
CA GLY A 49 -1.72 1.15 8.66
C GLY A 49 -2.66 1.65 7.58
N ILE A 50 -3.89 1.14 7.53
CA ILE A 50 -4.86 1.58 6.53
C ILE A 50 -5.79 2.62 7.14
N VAL A 51 -5.81 3.79 6.54
CA VAL A 51 -6.68 4.89 6.93
C VAL A 51 -7.64 5.17 5.78
N THR A 52 -8.92 5.22 6.08
CA THR A 52 -9.95 5.48 5.08
C THR A 52 -10.45 6.91 5.21
N TYR A 53 -10.47 7.62 4.08
CA TYR A 53 -10.99 8.97 4.00
C TYR A 53 -12.26 8.97 3.15
N ASP A 54 -13.28 9.67 3.61
CA ASP A 54 -14.50 9.85 2.83
C ASP A 54 -14.33 11.04 1.90
N THR A 55 -14.71 10.86 0.64
CA THR A 55 -14.68 11.91 -0.37
C THR A 55 -16.04 12.01 -1.02
N THR A 56 -16.23 13.03 -1.86
CA THR A 56 -17.48 13.18 -2.61
C THR A 56 -17.70 12.05 -3.60
N ASP A 57 -16.64 11.40 -4.03
CA ASP A 57 -16.70 10.30 -5.00
C ASP A 57 -16.65 8.92 -4.36
N GLY A 58 -16.68 8.87 -3.02
CA GLY A 58 -16.61 7.63 -2.27
C GLY A 58 -15.50 7.63 -1.25
N SER A 59 -15.08 6.45 -0.83
CA SER A 59 -14.02 6.30 0.17
C SER A 59 -12.69 5.96 -0.48
N ILE A 60 -11.62 6.51 0.06
CA ILE A 60 -10.26 6.23 -0.38
C ILE A 60 -9.50 5.60 0.77
N ASN A 61 -8.93 4.42 0.53
CA ASN A 61 -8.05 3.77 1.49
C ASN A 61 -6.61 4.22 1.23
N THR A 62 -5.89 4.51 2.32
CA THR A 62 -4.49 4.93 2.22
C THR A 62 -3.64 4.13 3.17
N PHE A 63 -2.34 4.03 2.86
CA PHE A 63 -1.32 3.46 3.73
C PHE A 63 -0.17 4.45 3.74
N HIS A 64 0.18 4.95 4.93
CA HIS A 64 1.21 5.99 5.09
C HIS A 64 0.98 7.17 4.13
N ARG A 65 -0.28 7.62 4.05
CA ARG A 65 -0.71 8.76 3.21
C ARG A 65 -0.68 8.48 1.71
N VAL A 66 -0.41 7.24 1.31
CA VAL A 66 -0.38 6.88 -0.11
C VAL A 66 -1.67 6.14 -0.44
N PRO A 67 -2.43 6.59 -1.44
CA PRO A 67 -3.67 5.90 -1.84
C PRO A 67 -3.40 4.47 -2.26
N ILE A 68 -4.34 3.58 -1.95
CA ILE A 68 -4.25 2.16 -2.29
C ILE A 68 -5.22 1.86 -3.42
N LYS A 69 -4.75 1.12 -4.43
CA LYS A 69 -5.61 0.50 -5.43
C LYS A 69 -5.42 -1.00 -5.36
N VAL A 70 -6.53 -1.71 -5.19
CA VAL A 70 -6.52 -3.15 -5.00
C VAL A 70 -6.76 -3.84 -6.35
N TYR A 71 -6.03 -4.92 -6.60
CA TYR A 71 -6.24 -5.73 -7.78
C TYR A 71 -6.33 -7.21 -7.39
N HIS A 72 -6.95 -7.99 -8.25
CA HIS A 72 -7.12 -9.42 -7.98
C HIS A 72 -5.85 -10.19 -8.30
N SER A 73 -5.36 -10.93 -7.31
CA SER A 73 -4.22 -11.81 -7.46
C SER A 73 -4.31 -12.86 -6.38
N ASN A 74 -3.83 -14.06 -6.66
CA ASN A 74 -3.75 -15.10 -5.64
C ASN A 74 -2.43 -15.05 -4.87
N LYS A 75 -1.64 -14.01 -5.08
CA LYS A 75 -0.38 -13.80 -4.39
C LYS A 75 -0.49 -12.61 -3.45
N ILE A 76 0.37 -12.60 -2.42
CA ILE A 76 0.51 -11.44 -1.55
C ILE A 76 1.62 -10.58 -2.14
N GLU A 77 1.24 -9.48 -2.79
CA GLU A 77 2.19 -8.64 -3.50
C GLU A 77 1.71 -7.21 -3.59
N TYR A 78 2.63 -6.31 -3.86
CA TYR A 78 2.33 -4.89 -4.05
C TYR A 78 3.42 -4.24 -4.89
N TYR A 79 3.13 -3.05 -5.42
CA TYR A 79 4.15 -2.21 -6.03
C TYR A 79 3.72 -0.76 -5.96
N LEU A 80 4.73 0.12 -6.00
CA LEU A 80 4.54 1.56 -5.90
C LEU A 80 4.57 2.16 -7.29
N ALA A 81 3.73 3.18 -7.50
CA ALA A 81 3.69 3.87 -8.78
C ALA A 81 3.86 5.38 -8.59
N GLU A 82 4.52 5.99 -9.56
CA GLU A 82 4.73 7.42 -9.60
C GLU A 82 3.50 8.17 -10.08
N SER A 83 3.63 9.49 -10.01
CA SER A 83 2.65 10.41 -10.57
C SER A 83 2.36 10.07 -12.03
N GLY A 84 1.07 10.01 -12.34
CA GLY A 84 0.64 9.52 -13.64
C GLY A 84 0.13 8.09 -13.58
N GLY A 85 0.53 7.34 -12.56
CA GLY A 85 -0.03 6.03 -12.25
C GLY A 85 0.08 4.97 -13.33
N GLU A 86 0.95 5.16 -14.29
CA GLU A 86 1.11 4.17 -15.34
C GLU A 86 2.09 3.09 -14.93
N LEU A 87 1.63 1.87 -15.06
CA LEU A 87 2.48 0.72 -14.88
C LEU A 87 2.94 0.25 -16.25
N ASN A 88 4.11 0.61 -16.55
CA ASN A 88 4.70 0.16 -17.80
C ASN A 88 5.50 -1.10 -17.59
#